data_a4bcd3ea390344e063e69af33b537e62
#
_entry.id   a4bcd3ea390344e063e69af33b537e62
#
_cell.length_a   1.000
_cell.length_b   1.000
_cell.length_c   1.000
_cell.angle_alpha   90.00
_cell.angle_beta   90.00
_cell.angle_gamma   90.00
#
_symmetry.space_group_name_H-M   'P 1'
#
loop_
_entity.id
_entity.type
_entity.pdbx_description
1 polymer ?
#
loop_
_entity_poly.entity_id
_entity_poly.type
_entity_poly.pdbx_seq_one_letter_code
_entity_poly.pdbx_strand_id
1 'polypeptide(L)'
;MVPVGDVLLELDARMREGKVPGYTEIGEVYMDTIHFNNVGSFIVGTTFYATLLRDKPVGLAAGPYNEKLDPKTDRHIDEKLAAAIQDVVWTVVSKHPLAGVRRQ
;
A
#
# COMPACT_ATOMS: atom_id res chain seq x y z
N MET A 1 -10.84 10.69 -7.59
CA MET A 1 -9.44 10.86 -7.15
C MET A 1 -8.94 9.65 -6.37
N VAL A 2 -7.75 9.20 -6.67
CA VAL A 2 -7.13 8.06 -5.97
C VAL A 2 -6.29 8.60 -4.81
N PRO A 3 -6.60 8.27 -3.56
CA PRO A 3 -5.97 8.89 -2.39
C PRO A 3 -4.64 8.24 -1.99
N VAL A 4 -3.69 8.17 -2.93
CA VAL A 4 -2.38 7.55 -2.66
C VAL A 4 -1.64 8.27 -1.53
N GLY A 5 -1.66 9.60 -1.55
CA GLY A 5 -0.98 10.38 -0.51
C GLY A 5 -1.51 10.09 0.88
N ASP A 6 -2.83 10.01 1.02
CA ASP A 6 -3.45 9.71 2.32
C ASP A 6 -3.12 8.29 2.77
N VAL A 7 -3.07 7.33 1.84
CA VAL A 7 -2.67 5.96 2.16
C VAL A 7 -1.23 5.94 2.67
N LEU A 8 -0.33 6.67 1.99
CA LEU A 8 1.07 6.71 2.41
C LEU A 8 1.23 7.34 3.80
N LEU A 9 0.46 8.39 4.10
CA LEU A 9 0.51 9.02 5.43
C LEU A 9 0.02 8.08 6.52
N GLU A 10 -1.09 7.39 6.29
CA GLU A 10 -1.61 6.44 7.28
C GLU A 10 -0.66 5.27 7.46
N LEU A 11 -0.09 4.78 6.36
CA LEU A 11 0.86 3.68 6.41
C LEU A 11 2.11 4.07 7.19
N ASP A 12 2.62 5.29 6.98
CA ASP A 12 3.76 5.79 7.72
C ASP A 12 3.46 5.83 9.22
N ALA A 13 2.28 6.31 9.59
CA ALA A 13 1.89 6.35 11.00
C ALA A 13 1.90 4.95 11.62
N ARG A 14 1.36 3.97 10.91
CA ARG A 14 1.35 2.59 11.41
C ARG A 14 2.73 1.96 11.45
N MET A 15 3.60 2.30 10.51
CA MET A 15 4.99 1.85 10.52
C MET A 15 5.71 2.35 11.77
N ARG A 16 5.51 3.62 12.10
CA ARG A 16 6.15 4.24 13.28
C ARG A 16 5.61 3.66 14.58
N GLU A 17 4.39 3.11 14.55
CA GLU A 17 3.80 2.43 15.71
C GLU A 17 4.18 0.95 15.79
N GLY A 18 4.98 0.45 14.85
CA GLY A 18 5.39 -0.94 14.84
C GLY A 18 4.32 -1.91 14.35
N LYS A 19 3.33 -1.42 13.62
CA LYS A 19 2.19 -2.24 13.17
C LYS A 19 2.36 -2.81 11.77
N VAL A 20 3.44 -2.45 11.07
CA VAL A 20 3.71 -2.97 9.72
C VAL A 20 4.96 -3.83 9.79
N PRO A 21 4.84 -5.14 9.54
CA PRO A 21 5.98 -6.06 9.71
C PRO A 21 7.20 -5.65 8.88
N GLY A 22 8.32 -5.47 9.54
CA GLY A 22 9.60 -5.20 8.89
C GLY A 22 9.82 -3.75 8.47
N TYR A 23 8.90 -2.84 8.79
CA TYR A 23 8.99 -1.45 8.37
C TYR A 23 8.86 -0.50 9.55
N THR A 24 9.60 0.61 9.51
CA THR A 24 9.57 1.63 10.55
C THR A 24 9.17 3.00 10.03
N GLU A 25 9.33 3.27 8.74
CA GLU A 25 8.92 4.53 8.14
C GLU A 25 8.65 4.36 6.64
N ILE A 26 7.89 5.31 6.08
CA ILE A 26 7.43 5.18 4.69
C ILE A 26 8.55 5.32 3.66
N GLY A 27 9.64 5.96 4.02
CA GLY A 27 10.79 6.07 3.10
C GLY A 27 11.31 4.71 2.64
N GLU A 28 11.05 3.66 3.41
CA GLU A 28 11.51 2.32 3.09
C GLU A 28 10.80 1.67 1.90
N VAL A 29 9.71 2.26 1.41
CA VAL A 29 9.04 1.76 0.21
C VAL A 29 9.49 2.48 -1.06
N TYR A 30 10.51 3.32 -0.95
CA TYR A 30 11.09 4.03 -2.08
C TYR A 30 12.46 3.45 -2.41
N MET A 31 12.79 3.43 -3.71
CA MET A 31 14.15 3.05 -4.14
C MET A 31 15.08 4.28 -4.10
N ASP A 32 14.50 5.48 -4.21
CA ASP A 32 15.22 6.75 -4.04
C ASP A 32 14.20 7.79 -3.55
N THR A 33 14.47 9.07 -3.71
CA THR A 33 13.61 10.12 -3.15
C THR A 33 12.27 10.28 -3.88
N ILE A 34 12.14 9.73 -5.09
CA ILE A 34 10.94 9.96 -5.92
C ILE A 34 10.38 8.69 -6.57
N HIS A 35 11.11 7.58 -6.55
CA HIS A 35 10.65 6.34 -7.19
C HIS A 35 10.35 5.27 -6.15
N PHE A 36 9.20 4.63 -6.29
CA PHE A 36 8.84 3.51 -5.43
C PHE A 36 9.64 2.27 -5.77
N ASN A 37 9.92 1.46 -4.73
CA ASN A 37 10.39 0.09 -4.96
C ASN A 37 9.15 -0.79 -5.22
N ASN A 38 9.31 -2.12 -5.22
CA ASN A 38 8.20 -3.03 -5.48
C ASN A 38 7.09 -2.91 -4.44
N VAL A 39 7.45 -2.68 -3.19
CA VAL A 39 6.46 -2.52 -2.10
C VAL A 39 5.65 -1.25 -2.32
N GLY A 40 6.30 -0.14 -2.64
CA GLY A 40 5.61 1.10 -2.96
C GLY A 40 4.67 0.93 -4.15
N SER A 41 5.12 0.21 -5.18
CA SER A 41 4.29 -0.07 -6.35
C SER A 41 3.07 -0.91 -5.98
N PHE A 42 3.22 -1.87 -5.09
CA PHE A 42 2.09 -2.67 -4.60
C PHE A 42 1.09 -1.78 -3.85
N ILE A 43 1.58 -0.85 -3.03
CA ILE A 43 0.72 0.10 -2.31
C ILE A 43 -0.12 0.91 -3.30
N VAL A 44 0.53 1.46 -4.33
CA VAL A 44 -0.15 2.28 -5.34
C VAL A 44 -1.18 1.44 -6.10
N GLY A 45 -0.78 0.26 -6.57
CA GLY A 45 -1.69 -0.64 -7.30
C GLY A 45 -2.89 -1.06 -6.48
N THR A 46 -2.65 -1.39 -5.19
CA THR A 46 -3.72 -1.77 -4.27
C THR A 46 -4.69 -0.60 -4.04
N THR A 47 -4.15 0.61 -3.92
CA THR A 47 -4.98 1.80 -3.75
C THR A 47 -5.86 2.06 -4.97
N PHE A 48 -5.29 1.93 -6.17
CA PHE A 48 -6.07 2.03 -7.40
C PHE A 48 -7.16 0.97 -7.47
N TYR A 49 -6.83 -0.27 -7.14
CA TYR A 49 -7.81 -1.35 -7.13
C TYR A 49 -9.00 -1.00 -6.24
N ALA A 50 -8.74 -0.65 -4.99
CA ALA A 50 -9.79 -0.35 -4.03
C ALA A 50 -10.63 0.87 -4.47
N THR A 51 -9.98 1.88 -5.03
CA THR A 51 -10.66 3.11 -5.42
C THR A 51 -11.53 2.91 -6.65
N LEU A 52 -10.99 2.26 -7.68
CA LEU A 52 -11.69 2.13 -8.96
C LEU A 52 -12.79 1.08 -8.89
N LEU A 53 -12.58 -0.01 -8.17
CA LEU A 53 -13.55 -1.10 -8.07
C LEU A 53 -14.45 -0.97 -6.85
N ARG A 54 -14.15 -0.03 -5.96
CA ARG A 54 -14.94 0.21 -4.74
C ARG A 54 -15.10 -1.05 -3.91
N ASP A 55 -14.00 -1.81 -3.82
CA ASP A 55 -14.02 -3.09 -3.13
C ASP A 55 -12.79 -3.24 -2.29
N LYS A 56 -12.91 -4.07 -1.25
CA LYS A 56 -11.79 -4.35 -0.37
C LYS A 56 -10.69 -5.07 -1.15
N PRO A 57 -9.44 -4.63 -1.03
CA PRO A 57 -8.33 -5.30 -1.71
C PRO A 57 -7.83 -6.55 -0.98
N VAL A 58 -8.59 -7.06 -0.04
CA VAL A 58 -8.21 -8.26 0.73
C VAL A 58 -8.11 -9.45 -0.22
N GLY A 59 -7.00 -10.15 -0.15
CA GLY A 59 -6.76 -11.31 -1.01
C GLY A 59 -6.15 -10.96 -2.36
N LEU A 60 -5.95 -9.66 -2.65
CA LEU A 60 -5.27 -9.27 -3.87
C LEU A 60 -3.83 -9.79 -3.85
N ALA A 61 -3.44 -10.51 -4.91
CA ALA A 61 -2.15 -11.16 -4.94
C ALA A 61 -0.99 -10.19 -5.07
N ALA A 62 0.03 -10.37 -4.24
CA ALA A 62 1.26 -9.60 -4.33
C ALA A 62 2.32 -10.30 -5.21
N GLY A 63 1.99 -11.49 -5.73
CA GLY A 63 2.93 -12.30 -6.53
C GLY A 63 3.64 -11.53 -7.64
N PRO A 64 2.91 -10.77 -8.49
CA PRO A 64 3.56 -10.03 -9.57
C PRO A 64 4.61 -9.03 -9.07
N TYR A 65 4.46 -8.52 -7.86
CA TYR A 65 5.40 -7.56 -7.27
C TYR A 65 6.61 -8.24 -6.62
N ASN A 66 6.62 -9.58 -6.61
CA ASN A 66 7.70 -10.37 -6.05
C ASN A 66 8.54 -11.09 -7.10
N GLU A 67 8.21 -10.92 -8.39
CA GLU A 67 8.82 -11.77 -9.44
C GLU A 67 10.27 -11.44 -9.74
N LYS A 68 10.61 -10.17 -9.83
CA LYS A 68 11.97 -9.76 -10.19
C LYS A 68 12.43 -8.69 -9.22
N LEU A 69 12.89 -9.14 -8.06
CA LEU A 69 13.28 -8.22 -7.01
C LEU A 69 14.72 -7.74 -7.22
N ASP A 70 14.91 -6.41 -7.18
CA ASP A 70 16.24 -5.83 -7.12
C ASP A 70 16.71 -5.93 -5.67
N PRO A 71 17.78 -6.70 -5.38
CA PRO A 71 18.22 -6.90 -4.01
C PRO A 71 18.65 -5.62 -3.29
N LYS A 72 18.88 -4.54 -4.03
CA LYS A 72 19.30 -3.28 -3.44
C LYS A 72 18.14 -2.43 -2.96
N THR A 73 16.97 -2.55 -3.59
CA THR A 73 15.85 -1.64 -3.34
C THR A 73 14.56 -2.36 -3.01
N ASP A 74 14.39 -3.59 -3.48
CA ASP A 74 13.12 -4.31 -3.37
C ASP A 74 13.13 -5.28 -2.21
N ARG A 75 11.92 -5.62 -1.73
CA ARG A 75 11.76 -6.59 -0.67
C ARG A 75 10.62 -7.53 -1.00
N HIS A 76 10.73 -8.77 -0.53
CA HIS A 76 9.65 -9.74 -0.69
C HIS A 76 8.42 -9.29 0.10
N ILE A 77 7.26 -9.33 -0.56
CA ILE A 77 5.98 -9.00 0.08
C ILE A 77 5.33 -10.30 0.52
N ASP A 78 5.41 -10.59 1.81
CA ASP A 78 4.76 -11.77 2.35
C ASP A 78 3.29 -11.51 2.67
N GLU A 79 2.58 -12.52 3.13
CA GLU A 79 1.15 -12.41 3.39
C GLU A 79 0.83 -11.41 4.49
N LYS A 80 1.69 -11.33 5.52
CA LYS A 80 1.46 -10.41 6.62
C LYS A 80 1.63 -8.96 6.19
N LEU A 81 2.66 -8.69 5.39
CA LEU A 81 2.89 -7.35 4.86
C LEU A 81 1.77 -6.96 3.90
N ALA A 82 1.39 -7.87 3.00
CA ALA A 82 0.30 -7.61 2.08
C ALA A 82 -1.00 -7.30 2.81
N ALA A 83 -1.31 -8.07 3.85
CA ALA A 83 -2.52 -7.86 4.64
C ALA A 83 -2.50 -6.50 5.35
N ALA A 84 -1.35 -6.12 5.91
CA ALA A 84 -1.22 -4.83 6.58
C ALA A 84 -1.45 -3.68 5.61
N ILE A 85 -0.88 -3.77 4.40
CA ILE A 85 -1.05 -2.75 3.37
C ILE A 85 -2.50 -2.69 2.91
N GLN A 86 -3.12 -3.84 2.66
CA GLN A 86 -4.51 -3.90 2.21
C GLN A 86 -5.47 -3.31 3.23
N ASP A 87 -5.21 -3.56 4.52
CA ASP A 87 -6.03 -3.00 5.59
C ASP A 87 -5.92 -1.48 5.63
N VAL A 88 -4.72 -0.94 5.53
CA VAL A 88 -4.51 0.51 5.50
C VAL A 88 -5.21 1.12 4.30
N VAL A 89 -5.02 0.52 3.13
CA VAL A 89 -5.64 1.02 1.90
C VAL A 89 -7.15 1.10 2.06
N TRP A 90 -7.77 0.02 2.53
CA TRP A 90 -9.22 0.00 2.67
C TRP A 90 -9.71 0.99 3.72
N THR A 91 -8.97 1.12 4.83
CA THR A 91 -9.31 2.09 5.87
C THR A 91 -9.37 3.51 5.32
N VAL A 92 -8.38 3.87 4.50
CA VAL A 92 -8.31 5.22 3.91
C VAL A 92 -9.35 5.39 2.80
N VAL A 93 -9.39 4.45 1.85
CA VAL A 93 -10.24 4.55 0.68
C VAL A 93 -11.72 4.56 1.07
N SER A 94 -12.12 3.70 2.00
CA SER A 94 -13.52 3.59 2.38
C SER A 94 -14.05 4.83 3.10
N LYS A 95 -13.15 5.63 3.67
CA LYS A 95 -13.51 6.85 4.39
C LYS A 95 -13.34 8.11 3.55
N HIS A 96 -12.73 8.00 2.36
CA HIS A 96 -12.36 9.17 1.57
C HIS A 96 -13.45 9.46 0.55
N PRO A 97 -14.25 10.52 0.72
CA PRO A 97 -15.39 10.76 -0.17
C PRO A 97 -15.00 11.03 -1.63
N LEU A 98 -13.82 11.58 -1.84
CA LEU A 98 -13.36 11.91 -3.19
C LEU A 98 -12.65 10.75 -3.88
N ALA A 99 -12.53 9.61 -3.22
CA ALA A 99 -11.86 8.44 -3.78
C ALA A 99 -12.79 7.55 -4.62
N GLY A 100 -14.02 7.98 -4.84
CA GLY A 100 -14.97 7.20 -5.62
C GLY A 100 -15.71 6.12 -4.84
N VAL A 101 -15.43 5.95 -3.57
CA VAL A 101 -16.18 5.05 -2.71
C VAL A 101 -17.48 5.74 -2.33
N ARG A 102 -18.58 5.14 -2.66
CA ARG A 102 -19.89 5.77 -2.47
C ARG A 102 -20.34 5.75 -1.03
N ARG A 103 -20.95 6.81 -0.63
CA ARG A 103 -21.52 6.93 0.70
C ARG A 103 -23.04 6.88 0.65
N GLN A 104 -23.57 6.18 -0.14
CA GLN A 104 -25.01 6.21 -0.40
C GLN A 104 -25.86 6.02 0.83
#